data_307a6973cb6a4a79e4a07588338c7f3e
#
_entry.id   307a6973cb6a4a79e4a07588338c7f3e
#
_cell.length_a   1.000
_cell.length_b   1.000
_cell.length_c   1.000
_cell.angle_alpha   90.00
_cell.angle_beta   90.00
_cell.angle_gamma   90.00
#
_symmetry.space_group_name_H-M   'P 1'
#
loop_
_entity.id
_entity.type
_entity.pdbx_description
1 polymer ?
#
loop_
_entity_poly.entity_id
_entity_poly.type
_entity_poly.pdbx_seq_one_letter_code
_entity_poly.pdbx_strand_id
1 'polypeptide(L)'
;MKYPKYKLAFPGKHVLLFNGHSLSQYDKYNPLNLPLNTVRVRTNDGQPPISSSKTEYESATLVQGTTDVYDVYKSGIDFSKLLDGSTNVVEVLGANTEDIIHMYYMFGGCNLLSSVAVFDTSTVVDFGYMFDKCTSLSSAPLFDTSKATTVRGMFNQCTSLTSVPLFDTSNVEHIRYMLWGCTSLNYVPLFNTTKVTNMDEMLFNCFNVQSGALDLYNQASTQTTPPSGHYGAFRNCGIDTQNGSAELSQIPSDWK
;
A
#
# COMPACT_ATOMS: atom_id res chain seq x y z
N MET A 1 -14.16 -16.39 -25.25
CA MET A 1 -14.12 -15.08 -25.93
C MET A 1 -12.70 -14.85 -26.43
N LYS A 2 -12.52 -14.49 -27.72
CA LYS A 2 -11.18 -14.21 -28.26
C LYS A 2 -10.74 -12.83 -27.80
N TYR A 3 -9.67 -12.74 -27.04
CA TYR A 3 -9.04 -11.48 -26.72
C TYR A 3 -8.48 -10.83 -28.00
N PRO A 4 -8.66 -9.53 -28.22
CA PRO A 4 -8.07 -8.85 -29.36
C PRO A 4 -6.54 -8.86 -29.22
N LYS A 5 -5.85 -9.33 -30.27
CA LYS A 5 -4.39 -9.26 -30.37
C LYS A 5 -4.00 -7.82 -30.69
N TYR A 6 -3.29 -7.16 -29.79
CA TYR A 6 -2.73 -5.85 -30.02
C TYR A 6 -1.55 -5.95 -30.99
N LYS A 7 -1.61 -5.18 -32.07
CA LYS A 7 -0.46 -4.89 -32.90
C LYS A 7 -0.01 -3.48 -32.58
N LEU A 8 1.07 -3.35 -31.83
CA LEU A 8 1.73 -2.07 -31.62
C LEU A 8 2.42 -1.66 -32.91
N ALA A 9 1.95 -0.60 -33.53
CA ALA A 9 2.66 0.12 -34.57
C ALA A 9 3.05 1.49 -34.02
N PHE A 10 4.32 1.80 -33.95
CA PHE A 10 4.86 3.14 -33.72
C PHE A 10 5.49 3.67 -34.98
N PRO A 11 5.55 4.97 -35.23
CA PRO A 11 5.19 6.14 -34.44
C PRO A 11 4.14 7.03 -35.11
N GLY A 12 3.26 7.66 -34.35
CA GLY A 12 2.42 8.74 -34.84
C GLY A 12 0.93 8.59 -34.55
N LYS A 13 0.51 9.16 -33.41
CA LYS A 13 -0.82 9.72 -33.14
C LYS A 13 -2.05 8.92 -33.61
N HIS A 14 -2.35 7.81 -32.96
CA HIS A 14 -3.74 7.35 -32.85
C HIS A 14 -3.99 6.88 -31.42
N VAL A 15 -4.79 7.65 -30.69
CA VAL A 15 -5.33 7.25 -29.38
C VAL A 15 -6.43 6.22 -29.67
N LEU A 16 -6.14 4.96 -29.41
CA LEU A 16 -7.18 3.94 -29.32
C LEU A 16 -7.80 4.00 -27.93
N LEU A 17 -9.09 4.22 -27.85
CA LEU A 17 -9.83 4.13 -26.60
C LEU A 17 -10.22 2.67 -26.39
N PHE A 18 -9.87 2.12 -25.24
CA PHE A 18 -10.35 0.84 -24.77
C PHE A 18 -11.14 1.07 -23.48
N ASN A 19 -12.38 0.61 -23.42
CA ASN A 19 -13.28 0.79 -22.29
C ASN A 19 -13.38 2.24 -21.74
N GLY A 20 -13.19 3.24 -22.60
CA GLY A 20 -13.32 4.64 -22.22
C GLY A 20 -12.06 5.29 -21.62
N HIS A 21 -10.95 4.55 -21.50
CA HIS A 21 -9.66 5.05 -21.03
C HIS A 21 -8.70 5.33 -22.18
N SER A 22 -7.91 6.41 -22.08
CA SER A 22 -6.87 6.70 -23.07
C SER A 22 -5.68 5.77 -22.90
N LEU A 23 -5.05 5.36 -24.01
CA LEU A 23 -3.79 4.56 -23.97
C LEU A 23 -2.72 5.17 -23.08
N SER A 24 -2.65 6.50 -22.96
CA SER A 24 -1.68 7.18 -22.09
C SER A 24 -1.91 6.89 -20.60
N GLN A 25 -3.14 6.63 -20.20
CA GLN A 25 -3.47 6.23 -18.82
C GLN A 25 -3.15 4.75 -18.61
N TYR A 26 -3.45 3.91 -19.58
CA TYR A 26 -3.16 2.48 -19.55
C TYR A 26 -1.64 2.22 -19.46
N ASP A 27 -0.84 2.90 -20.29
CA ASP A 27 0.63 2.77 -20.28
C ASP A 27 1.27 3.26 -18.99
N LYS A 28 0.64 4.21 -18.29
CA LYS A 28 1.16 4.74 -17.03
C LYS A 28 1.11 3.70 -15.88
N TYR A 29 0.05 2.90 -15.83
CA TYR A 29 -0.19 1.96 -14.73
C TYR A 29 0.10 0.50 -15.10
N ASN A 30 0.22 0.18 -16.39
CA ASN A 30 0.59 -1.14 -16.88
C ASN A 30 1.76 -1.07 -17.89
N PRO A 31 2.92 -0.50 -17.51
CA PRO A 31 4.05 -0.31 -18.43
C PRO A 31 4.62 -1.64 -18.95
N LEU A 32 4.34 -2.76 -18.30
CA LEU A 32 4.76 -4.11 -18.69
C LEU A 32 3.77 -4.80 -19.61
N ASN A 33 2.65 -4.15 -19.94
CA ASN A 33 1.57 -4.70 -20.76
C ASN A 33 1.09 -6.08 -20.25
N LEU A 34 0.85 -6.18 -18.97
CA LEU A 34 0.44 -7.42 -18.32
C LEU A 34 -1.00 -7.78 -18.66
N PRO A 35 -1.34 -9.07 -18.73
CA PRO A 35 -2.73 -9.51 -18.76
C PRO A 35 -3.53 -8.97 -17.56
N LEU A 36 -4.85 -8.83 -17.73
CA LEU A 36 -5.74 -8.43 -16.64
C LEU A 36 -5.59 -9.38 -15.44
N ASN A 37 -5.69 -8.84 -14.24
CA ASN A 37 -5.57 -9.59 -12.98
C ASN A 37 -4.22 -10.31 -12.81
N THR A 38 -3.15 -9.71 -13.32
CA THR A 38 -1.80 -10.26 -13.22
C THR A 38 -0.90 -9.33 -12.42
N VAL A 39 -0.13 -9.90 -11.51
CA VAL A 39 0.94 -9.21 -10.77
C VAL A 39 2.28 -9.82 -11.16
N ARG A 40 3.21 -9.03 -11.64
CA ARG A 40 4.57 -9.47 -11.94
C ARG A 40 5.49 -9.23 -10.75
N VAL A 41 6.11 -10.29 -10.29
CA VAL A 41 7.00 -10.27 -9.12
C VAL A 41 8.35 -10.87 -9.43
N ARG A 42 9.37 -10.47 -8.68
CA ARG A 42 10.69 -11.11 -8.62
C ARG A 42 10.84 -11.88 -7.33
N THR A 43 11.47 -13.04 -7.41
CA THR A 43 11.82 -13.87 -6.25
C THR A 43 13.34 -13.95 -6.07
N ASN A 44 13.81 -14.23 -4.86
CA ASN A 44 15.24 -14.28 -4.56
C ASN A 44 15.90 -15.64 -4.81
N ASP A 45 15.12 -16.68 -5.08
CA ASP A 45 15.58 -18.08 -5.18
C ASP A 45 15.23 -18.73 -6.52
N GLY A 46 14.63 -17.98 -7.46
CA GLY A 46 14.21 -18.49 -8.76
C GLY A 46 13.05 -19.52 -8.68
N GLN A 47 12.37 -19.64 -7.53
CA GLN A 47 11.16 -20.44 -7.39
C GLN A 47 9.93 -19.57 -7.48
N PRO A 48 8.76 -20.12 -7.87
CA PRO A 48 7.51 -19.38 -7.80
C PRO A 48 7.30 -18.79 -6.40
N PRO A 49 6.52 -17.71 -6.25
CA PRO A 49 6.17 -17.17 -4.94
C PRO A 49 5.70 -18.27 -4.01
N ILE A 50 6.40 -18.44 -2.88
CA ILE A 50 6.07 -19.44 -1.87
C ILE A 50 5.31 -18.74 -0.77
N SER A 51 4.10 -19.15 -0.51
CA SER A 51 3.35 -18.65 0.62
C SER A 51 3.32 -19.63 1.78
N SER A 52 3.24 -19.09 2.96
CA SER A 52 2.64 -19.79 4.07
C SER A 52 1.18 -20.09 3.72
N SER A 53 0.58 -21.15 4.22
CA SER A 53 -0.78 -21.70 4.06
C SER A 53 -1.98 -20.79 3.65
N LYS A 54 -1.74 -19.57 3.11
CA LYS A 54 -2.76 -18.53 2.91
C LYS A 54 -2.75 -17.86 1.53
N THR A 55 -1.84 -18.24 0.62
CA THR A 55 -1.79 -17.65 -0.73
C THR A 55 -2.99 -18.08 -1.54
N GLU A 56 -3.58 -17.13 -2.23
CA GLU A 56 -4.83 -17.34 -2.97
C GLU A 56 -4.66 -17.09 -4.48
N TYR A 57 -3.45 -17.23 -5.05
CA TYR A 57 -3.31 -17.13 -6.51
C TYR A 57 -3.66 -18.46 -7.21
N GLU A 58 -4.10 -18.37 -8.46
CA GLU A 58 -4.48 -19.53 -9.28
C GLU A 58 -3.29 -20.09 -10.07
N SER A 59 -2.36 -19.23 -10.48
CA SER A 59 -1.16 -19.64 -11.20
C SER A 59 0.00 -18.67 -11.00
N ALA A 60 1.22 -19.20 -11.05
CA ALA A 60 2.45 -18.42 -11.15
C ALA A 60 3.27 -18.96 -12.31
N THR A 61 3.50 -18.14 -13.34
CA THR A 61 4.18 -18.52 -14.58
C THR A 61 5.50 -17.78 -14.70
N LEU A 62 6.60 -18.54 -14.90
CA LEU A 62 7.92 -17.93 -15.14
C LEU A 62 7.91 -17.11 -16.43
N VAL A 63 8.36 -15.86 -16.35
CA VAL A 63 8.44 -14.96 -17.51
C VAL A 63 9.56 -15.42 -18.44
N GLN A 64 9.25 -15.58 -19.71
CA GLN A 64 10.19 -16.05 -20.73
C GLN A 64 11.47 -15.20 -20.73
N GLY A 65 12.62 -15.85 -20.69
CA GLY A 65 13.94 -15.22 -20.69
C GLY A 65 14.42 -14.75 -19.33
N THR A 66 13.70 -15.05 -18.26
CA THR A 66 14.11 -14.79 -16.87
C THR A 66 14.26 -16.08 -16.09
N THR A 67 14.90 -16.00 -14.92
CA THR A 67 15.10 -17.14 -14.01
C THR A 67 14.38 -16.96 -12.68
N ASP A 68 13.87 -15.74 -12.40
CA ASP A 68 13.42 -15.30 -11.09
C ASP A 68 12.19 -14.38 -11.14
N VAL A 69 11.61 -14.15 -12.33
CA VAL A 69 10.43 -13.27 -12.50
C VAL A 69 9.21 -14.10 -12.87
N TYR A 70 8.13 -13.90 -12.14
CA TYR A 70 6.88 -14.64 -12.28
C TYR A 70 5.69 -13.72 -12.51
N ASP A 71 4.80 -14.10 -13.42
CA ASP A 71 3.46 -13.56 -13.55
C ASP A 71 2.51 -14.37 -12.68
N VAL A 72 1.95 -13.75 -11.66
CA VAL A 72 1.02 -14.34 -10.70
C VAL A 72 -0.39 -13.90 -11.07
N TYR A 73 -1.28 -14.84 -11.29
CA TYR A 73 -2.65 -14.60 -11.74
C TYR A 73 -3.67 -15.05 -10.69
N LYS A 74 -4.71 -14.24 -10.51
CA LYS A 74 -5.92 -14.59 -9.76
C LYS A 74 -7.13 -13.98 -10.48
N SER A 75 -8.16 -14.78 -10.72
CA SER A 75 -9.41 -14.30 -11.31
C SER A 75 -10.24 -13.44 -10.36
N GLY A 76 -11.17 -12.65 -10.92
CA GLY A 76 -12.12 -11.85 -10.15
C GLY A 76 -11.61 -10.47 -9.76
N ILE A 77 -12.29 -9.85 -8.82
CA ILE A 77 -12.10 -8.45 -8.41
C ILE A 77 -11.45 -8.30 -7.04
N ASP A 78 -11.03 -9.41 -6.43
CA ASP A 78 -10.50 -9.47 -5.07
C ASP A 78 -9.10 -10.09 -5.03
N PHE A 79 -8.10 -9.25 -4.80
CA PHE A 79 -6.70 -9.64 -4.62
C PHE A 79 -6.31 -9.82 -3.15
N SER A 80 -7.29 -9.89 -2.26
CA SER A 80 -6.99 -10.17 -0.85
C SER A 80 -6.13 -11.43 -0.72
N LYS A 81 -5.06 -11.32 0.07
CA LYS A 81 -4.09 -12.39 0.35
C LYS A 81 -3.38 -13.00 -0.87
N LEU A 82 -3.33 -12.29 -2.00
CA LEU A 82 -2.73 -12.83 -3.23
C LEU A 82 -1.33 -13.42 -3.00
N LEU A 83 -0.50 -12.75 -2.22
CA LEU A 83 0.88 -13.17 -1.87
C LEU A 83 1.13 -13.16 -0.35
N ASP A 84 0.08 -13.25 0.47
CA ASP A 84 0.16 -13.19 1.94
C ASP A 84 1.13 -14.24 2.48
N GLY A 85 2.15 -13.78 3.23
CA GLY A 85 3.18 -14.62 3.82
C GLY A 85 4.21 -15.17 2.83
N SER A 86 4.32 -14.61 1.63
CA SER A 86 5.35 -15.03 0.68
C SER A 86 6.75 -14.74 1.20
N THR A 87 7.57 -15.79 1.33
CA THR A 87 8.90 -15.71 1.95
C THR A 87 10.03 -15.44 0.96
N ASN A 88 9.76 -15.43 -0.35
CA ASN A 88 10.76 -15.29 -1.39
C ASN A 88 10.50 -14.13 -2.38
N VAL A 89 9.38 -13.42 -2.29
CA VAL A 89 9.12 -12.25 -3.12
C VAL A 89 9.92 -11.06 -2.61
N VAL A 90 10.73 -10.47 -3.51
CA VAL A 90 11.62 -9.33 -3.20
C VAL A 90 11.23 -8.04 -3.89
N GLU A 91 10.53 -8.13 -5.03
CA GLU A 91 10.06 -6.99 -5.81
C GLU A 91 8.69 -7.25 -6.43
N VAL A 92 7.85 -6.19 -6.49
CA VAL A 92 6.70 -6.11 -7.38
C VAL A 92 7.08 -5.20 -8.55
N LEU A 93 7.17 -5.78 -9.74
CA LEU A 93 7.63 -5.09 -10.96
C LEU A 93 6.49 -4.36 -11.69
N GLY A 94 5.25 -4.73 -11.42
CA GLY A 94 4.04 -4.13 -11.95
C GLY A 94 2.83 -5.01 -11.75
N ALA A 95 1.64 -4.46 -11.98
CA ALA A 95 0.39 -5.21 -11.94
C ALA A 95 -0.63 -4.60 -12.91
N ASN A 96 -1.53 -5.44 -13.42
CA ASN A 96 -2.74 -5.03 -14.09
C ASN A 96 -3.93 -5.33 -13.19
N THR A 97 -4.45 -4.29 -12.56
CA THR A 97 -5.45 -4.34 -11.47
C THR A 97 -6.68 -3.50 -11.78
N GLU A 98 -6.97 -3.26 -13.06
CA GLU A 98 -7.99 -2.31 -13.55
C GLU A 98 -9.35 -2.46 -12.87
N ASP A 99 -9.78 -3.69 -12.56
CA ASP A 99 -11.09 -3.97 -11.96
C ASP A 99 -11.00 -4.41 -10.48
N ILE A 100 -9.82 -4.37 -9.86
CA ILE A 100 -9.64 -4.87 -8.50
C ILE A 100 -10.18 -3.87 -7.49
N ILE A 101 -11.02 -4.33 -6.57
CA ILE A 101 -11.64 -3.52 -5.53
C ILE A 101 -11.14 -3.82 -4.11
N HIS A 102 -10.56 -5.01 -3.87
CA HIS A 102 -10.01 -5.40 -2.57
C HIS A 102 -8.56 -5.88 -2.68
N MET A 103 -7.68 -5.32 -1.83
CA MET A 103 -6.26 -5.69 -1.72
C MET A 103 -5.87 -6.01 -0.27
N TYR A 104 -6.82 -6.49 0.52
CA TYR A 104 -6.63 -6.83 1.93
C TYR A 104 -5.56 -7.91 2.10
N TYR A 105 -4.48 -7.63 2.86
CA TYR A 105 -3.31 -8.51 3.02
C TYR A 105 -2.64 -8.95 1.71
N MET A 106 -2.78 -8.22 0.61
CA MET A 106 -2.27 -8.65 -0.70
C MET A 106 -0.78 -9.06 -0.66
N PHE A 107 0.02 -8.33 0.08
CA PHE A 107 1.45 -8.60 0.33
C PHE A 107 1.75 -8.75 1.83
N GLY A 108 0.76 -9.03 2.66
CA GLY A 108 0.97 -9.19 4.09
C GLY A 108 2.03 -10.23 4.38
N GLY A 109 2.97 -9.97 5.30
CA GLY A 109 4.01 -10.91 5.66
C GLY A 109 5.12 -11.14 4.62
N CYS A 110 5.12 -10.41 3.49
CA CYS A 110 6.22 -10.45 2.51
C CYS A 110 7.45 -9.73 3.08
N ASN A 111 8.13 -10.35 4.03
CA ASN A 111 9.20 -9.73 4.81
C ASN A 111 10.46 -9.37 4.01
N LEU A 112 10.68 -9.98 2.85
CA LEU A 112 11.78 -9.66 1.93
C LEU A 112 11.41 -8.63 0.85
N LEU A 113 10.14 -8.25 0.75
CA LEU A 113 9.68 -7.27 -0.23
C LEU A 113 10.32 -5.91 0.03
N SER A 114 11.18 -5.47 -0.88
CA SER A 114 11.96 -4.23 -0.74
C SER A 114 11.46 -3.08 -1.62
N SER A 115 10.79 -3.40 -2.74
CA SER A 115 10.28 -2.40 -3.67
C SER A 115 8.98 -2.84 -4.35
N VAL A 116 8.13 -1.87 -4.64
CA VAL A 116 6.84 -2.06 -5.30
C VAL A 116 6.66 -0.97 -6.36
N ALA A 117 6.48 -1.38 -7.61
CA ALA A 117 6.14 -0.46 -8.70
C ALA A 117 4.73 0.12 -8.50
N VAL A 118 4.51 1.33 -9.01
CA VAL A 118 3.17 1.92 -9.08
C VAL A 118 2.33 1.16 -10.10
N PHE A 119 1.10 0.82 -9.73
CA PHE A 119 0.08 0.23 -10.60
C PHE A 119 -1.28 0.87 -10.33
N ASP A 120 -2.28 0.58 -11.16
CA ASP A 120 -3.60 1.18 -11.01
C ASP A 120 -4.33 0.67 -9.77
N THR A 121 -4.71 1.59 -8.90
CA THR A 121 -5.49 1.32 -7.68
C THR A 121 -6.74 2.19 -7.59
N SER A 122 -7.11 2.86 -8.70
CA SER A 122 -8.22 3.83 -8.76
C SER A 122 -9.61 3.25 -8.47
N THR A 123 -9.75 1.93 -8.49
CA THR A 123 -10.98 1.20 -8.15
C THR A 123 -10.97 0.61 -6.75
N VAL A 124 -9.81 0.59 -6.08
CA VAL A 124 -9.62 -0.10 -4.80
C VAL A 124 -10.28 0.67 -3.65
N VAL A 125 -11.10 -0.05 -2.88
CA VAL A 125 -11.79 0.50 -1.69
C VAL A 125 -11.20 0.00 -0.37
N ASP A 126 -10.50 -1.15 -0.38
CA ASP A 126 -9.90 -1.76 0.81
C ASP A 126 -8.42 -2.06 0.61
N PHE A 127 -7.57 -1.27 1.29
CA PHE A 127 -6.11 -1.45 1.39
C PHE A 127 -5.69 -2.05 2.75
N GLY A 128 -6.62 -2.59 3.50
CA GLY A 128 -6.34 -3.08 4.85
C GLY A 128 -5.19 -4.08 4.89
N TYR A 129 -4.18 -3.81 5.72
CA TYR A 129 -3.01 -4.68 5.93
C TYR A 129 -2.24 -5.07 4.65
N MET A 130 -2.39 -4.32 3.56
CA MET A 130 -1.81 -4.65 2.26
C MET A 130 -0.31 -4.98 2.33
N PHE A 131 0.44 -4.26 3.18
CA PHE A 131 1.87 -4.45 3.41
C PHE A 131 2.20 -4.77 4.87
N ASP A 132 1.26 -5.38 5.60
CA ASP A 132 1.52 -5.81 6.99
C ASP A 132 2.81 -6.62 7.08
N LYS A 133 3.74 -6.23 7.97
CA LYS A 133 5.03 -6.91 8.17
C LYS A 133 5.94 -7.03 6.94
N CYS A 134 5.81 -6.13 5.97
CA CYS A 134 6.80 -5.99 4.91
C CYS A 134 8.05 -5.29 5.47
N THR A 135 8.82 -6.01 6.29
CA THR A 135 9.90 -5.44 7.11
C THR A 135 11.08 -4.90 6.31
N SER A 136 11.25 -5.31 5.04
CA SER A 136 12.29 -4.81 4.13
C SER A 136 11.83 -3.64 3.27
N LEU A 137 10.53 -3.27 3.29
CA LEU A 137 9.99 -2.19 2.46
C LEU A 137 10.46 -0.83 3.01
N SER A 138 11.29 -0.12 2.24
CA SER A 138 11.88 1.15 2.66
C SER A 138 11.09 2.39 2.24
N SER A 139 10.26 2.26 1.22
CA SER A 139 9.38 3.32 0.70
C SER A 139 8.10 2.74 0.13
N ALA A 140 7.01 3.48 0.26
CA ALA A 140 5.72 3.12 -0.31
C ALA A 140 5.50 3.85 -1.64
N PRO A 141 4.94 3.19 -2.68
CA PRO A 141 4.54 3.87 -3.91
C PRO A 141 3.33 4.78 -3.66
N LEU A 142 3.19 5.84 -4.46
CA LEU A 142 2.01 6.70 -4.42
C LEU A 142 0.85 6.01 -5.17
N PHE A 143 0.02 5.30 -4.44
CA PHE A 143 -1.22 4.72 -4.95
C PHE A 143 -2.35 5.75 -5.04
N ASP A 144 -3.27 5.54 -5.97
CA ASP A 144 -4.55 6.24 -5.96
C ASP A 144 -5.45 5.62 -4.88
N THR A 145 -5.68 6.38 -3.82
CA THR A 145 -6.51 5.98 -2.68
C THR A 145 -7.83 6.76 -2.60
N SER A 146 -8.18 7.49 -3.66
CA SER A 146 -9.34 8.38 -3.68
C SER A 146 -10.69 7.69 -3.41
N LYS A 147 -10.78 6.39 -3.68
CA LYS A 147 -11.96 5.56 -3.35
C LYS A 147 -11.81 4.73 -2.08
N ALA A 148 -10.65 4.77 -1.43
CA ALA A 148 -10.41 3.98 -0.24
C ALA A 148 -11.34 4.39 0.91
N THR A 149 -11.99 3.43 1.53
CA THR A 149 -12.74 3.59 2.78
C THR A 149 -11.95 3.12 3.99
N THR A 150 -10.96 2.25 3.77
CA THR A 150 -10.07 1.77 4.83
C THR A 150 -8.64 1.60 4.34
N VAL A 151 -7.70 2.09 5.15
CA VAL A 151 -6.26 1.86 5.05
C VAL A 151 -5.73 1.26 6.35
N ARG A 152 -6.61 0.58 7.09
CA ARG A 152 -6.30 -0.03 8.39
C ARG A 152 -5.07 -0.94 8.29
N GLY A 153 -4.04 -0.68 9.11
CA GLY A 153 -2.84 -1.50 9.18
C GLY A 153 -2.04 -1.58 7.87
N MET A 154 -2.28 -0.70 6.88
CA MET A 154 -1.70 -0.82 5.53
C MET A 154 -0.19 -1.04 5.55
N PHE A 155 0.54 -0.40 6.47
CA PHE A 155 1.99 -0.54 6.66
C PHE A 155 2.35 -0.99 8.08
N ASN A 156 1.46 -1.74 8.74
CA ASN A 156 1.70 -2.24 10.08
C ASN A 156 3.02 -3.03 10.13
N GLN A 157 3.92 -2.68 11.05
CA GLN A 157 5.24 -3.30 11.24
C GLN A 157 6.18 -3.25 10.00
N CYS A 158 6.03 -2.27 9.11
CA CYS A 158 7.02 -2.00 8.08
C CYS A 158 8.24 -1.29 8.70
N THR A 159 9.09 -2.04 9.37
CA THR A 159 10.15 -1.49 10.23
C THR A 159 11.25 -0.72 9.48
N SER A 160 11.46 -1.00 8.19
CA SER A 160 12.42 -0.28 7.33
C SER A 160 11.80 0.93 6.62
N LEU A 161 10.49 1.17 6.76
CA LEU A 161 9.80 2.24 6.05
C LEU A 161 10.21 3.61 6.59
N THR A 162 10.87 4.43 5.76
CA THR A 162 11.39 5.74 6.16
C THR A 162 10.43 6.88 5.87
N SER A 163 9.55 6.71 4.90
CA SER A 163 8.54 7.69 4.50
C SER A 163 7.37 7.03 3.81
N VAL A 164 6.22 7.68 3.88
CA VAL A 164 5.03 7.36 3.09
C VAL A 164 4.59 8.60 2.33
N PRO A 165 4.02 8.45 1.10
CA PRO A 165 3.47 9.59 0.38
C PRO A 165 2.22 10.11 1.06
N LEU A 166 1.82 11.35 0.71
CA LEU A 166 0.52 11.90 1.12
C LEU A 166 -0.58 11.22 0.29
N PHE A 167 -1.18 10.19 0.84
CA PHE A 167 -2.35 9.52 0.25
C PHE A 167 -3.60 10.40 0.35
N ASP A 168 -4.50 10.29 -0.62
CA ASP A 168 -5.86 10.84 -0.48
C ASP A 168 -6.65 9.99 0.51
N THR A 169 -6.86 10.53 1.71
CA THR A 169 -7.63 9.89 2.78
C THR A 169 -9.00 10.55 2.99
N SER A 170 -9.46 11.36 2.04
CA SER A 170 -10.73 12.13 2.16
C SER A 170 -11.99 11.26 2.30
N ASN A 171 -11.93 10.00 1.88
CA ASN A 171 -13.02 9.02 2.00
C ASN A 171 -12.76 7.94 3.07
N VAL A 172 -11.60 7.98 3.73
CA VAL A 172 -11.19 6.95 4.68
C VAL A 172 -11.89 7.14 6.02
N GLU A 173 -12.52 6.07 6.51
CA GLU A 173 -13.17 5.99 7.82
C GLU A 173 -12.29 5.33 8.89
N HIS A 174 -11.41 4.40 8.47
CA HIS A 174 -10.58 3.62 9.37
C HIS A 174 -9.10 3.66 8.97
N ILE A 175 -8.28 4.32 9.83
CA ILE A 175 -6.81 4.39 9.69
C ILE A 175 -6.08 3.70 10.86
N ARG A 176 -6.80 2.94 11.68
CA ARG A 176 -6.28 2.21 12.83
C ARG A 176 -5.07 1.34 12.43
N TYR A 177 -3.99 1.39 13.22
CA TYR A 177 -2.73 0.64 12.98
C TYR A 177 -2.00 0.96 11.67
N MET A 178 -2.40 1.97 10.89
CA MET A 178 -1.88 2.20 9.53
C MET A 178 -0.35 2.18 9.47
N LEU A 179 0.31 2.76 10.45
CA LEU A 179 1.77 2.90 10.55
C LEU A 179 2.32 2.31 11.86
N TRP A 180 1.56 1.45 12.53
CA TRP A 180 1.97 0.83 13.80
C TRP A 180 3.34 0.16 13.68
N GLY A 181 4.29 0.51 14.52
CA GLY A 181 5.62 -0.11 14.54
C GLY A 181 6.51 0.20 13.33
N CYS A 182 6.22 1.27 12.57
CA CYS A 182 7.12 1.79 11.53
C CYS A 182 8.29 2.51 12.19
N THR A 183 9.21 1.74 12.77
CA THR A 183 10.27 2.27 13.65
C THR A 183 11.27 3.18 12.95
N SER A 184 11.43 3.08 11.62
CA SER A 184 12.32 3.94 10.82
C SER A 184 11.63 5.18 10.22
N LEU A 185 10.32 5.35 10.44
CA LEU A 185 9.56 6.47 9.87
C LEU A 185 10.04 7.81 10.44
N ASN A 186 10.38 8.76 9.55
CA ASN A 186 10.95 10.06 9.93
C ASN A 186 9.92 11.19 9.97
N TYR A 187 8.88 11.10 9.17
CA TYR A 187 7.88 12.16 8.99
C TYR A 187 6.49 11.58 8.79
N VAL A 188 5.48 12.21 9.38
CA VAL A 188 4.08 11.86 9.21
C VAL A 188 3.41 12.87 8.30
N PRO A 189 2.90 12.47 7.12
CA PRO A 189 2.12 13.36 6.27
C PRO A 189 0.83 13.81 6.94
N LEU A 190 0.37 15.02 6.62
CA LEU A 190 -0.89 15.54 7.12
C LEU A 190 -2.07 14.92 6.35
N PHE A 191 -2.43 13.70 6.72
CA PHE A 191 -3.56 12.98 6.15
C PHE A 191 -4.89 13.70 6.45
N ASN A 192 -5.82 13.65 5.50
CA ASN A 192 -7.17 14.15 5.75
C ASN A 192 -7.92 13.21 6.70
N THR A 193 -8.25 13.68 7.90
CA THR A 193 -8.93 12.89 8.93
C THR A 193 -10.43 13.20 9.06
N THR A 194 -11.01 14.02 8.16
CA THR A 194 -12.38 14.55 8.31
C THR A 194 -13.49 13.49 8.38
N LYS A 195 -13.27 12.32 7.79
CA LYS A 195 -14.21 11.19 7.87
C LYS A 195 -13.72 10.06 8.78
N VAL A 196 -12.53 10.22 9.36
CA VAL A 196 -11.93 9.17 10.20
C VAL A 196 -12.72 9.04 11.51
N THR A 197 -13.19 7.84 11.78
CA THR A 197 -13.87 7.48 13.03
C THR A 197 -12.98 6.71 13.98
N ASN A 198 -11.96 6.00 13.46
CA ASN A 198 -11.03 5.22 14.26
C ASN A 198 -9.59 5.35 13.74
N MET A 199 -8.70 5.84 14.60
CA MET A 199 -7.26 5.94 14.41
C MET A 199 -6.46 5.33 15.57
N ASP A 200 -7.05 4.37 16.32
CA ASP A 200 -6.37 3.67 17.42
C ASP A 200 -5.00 3.17 16.96
N GLU A 201 -3.99 3.44 17.77
CA GLU A 201 -2.62 2.94 17.58
C GLU A 201 -2.03 3.21 16.18
N MET A 202 -2.49 4.27 15.50
CA MET A 202 -2.07 4.59 14.12
C MET A 202 -0.56 4.75 13.99
N LEU A 203 0.07 5.44 14.94
CA LEU A 203 1.52 5.73 14.98
C LEU A 203 2.20 5.12 16.20
N PHE A 204 1.59 4.10 16.78
CA PHE A 204 2.14 3.43 17.97
C PHE A 204 3.54 2.86 17.66
N ASN A 205 4.53 3.19 18.51
CA ASN A 205 5.94 2.76 18.37
C ASN A 205 6.65 3.23 17.09
N CYS A 206 6.25 4.37 16.51
CA CYS A 206 7.01 5.05 15.46
C CYS A 206 8.12 5.90 16.08
N PHE A 207 9.14 5.27 16.67
CA PHE A 207 10.10 5.91 17.56
C PHE A 207 10.91 7.05 16.94
N ASN A 208 11.20 6.98 15.63
CA ASN A 208 12.08 7.90 14.92
C ASN A 208 11.36 9.08 14.23
N VAL A 209 10.06 9.24 14.41
CA VAL A 209 9.33 10.38 13.84
C VAL A 209 9.90 11.69 14.38
N GLN A 210 10.26 12.59 13.49
CA GLN A 210 10.83 13.90 13.82
C GLN A 210 9.79 15.01 13.78
N SER A 211 8.74 14.86 12.93
CA SER A 211 7.70 15.89 12.77
C SER A 211 6.42 15.34 12.09
N GLY A 212 5.35 16.13 12.20
CA GLY A 212 4.06 15.88 11.59
C GLY A 212 3.04 15.20 12.52
N ALA A 213 3.48 14.61 13.63
CA ALA A 213 2.57 13.97 14.58
C ALA A 213 1.64 14.97 15.26
N LEU A 214 2.20 16.12 15.70
CA LEU A 214 1.42 17.19 16.35
C LEU A 214 0.43 17.84 15.38
N ASP A 215 0.83 18.08 14.12
CA ASP A 215 -0.06 18.66 13.11
C ASP A 215 -1.24 17.73 12.82
N LEU A 216 -0.99 16.43 12.71
CA LEU A 216 -2.04 15.41 12.50
C LEU A 216 -2.99 15.34 13.72
N TYR A 217 -2.44 15.36 14.95
CA TYR A 217 -3.24 15.45 16.17
C TYR A 217 -4.13 16.70 16.17
N ASN A 218 -3.55 17.88 15.91
CA ASN A 218 -4.28 19.13 15.91
C ASN A 218 -5.42 19.12 14.88
N GLN A 219 -5.17 18.58 13.69
CA GLN A 219 -6.22 18.42 12.69
C GLN A 219 -7.32 17.47 13.17
N ALA A 220 -6.98 16.30 13.69
CA ALA A 220 -7.95 15.29 14.10
C ALA A 220 -8.77 15.73 15.32
N SER A 221 -8.15 16.35 16.32
CA SER A 221 -8.77 16.73 17.60
C SER A 221 -9.69 17.95 17.48
N THR A 222 -9.46 18.81 16.48
CA THR A 222 -10.24 20.06 16.29
C THR A 222 -11.40 19.92 15.31
N GLN A 223 -11.66 18.74 14.79
CA GLN A 223 -12.82 18.48 13.92
C GLN A 223 -14.14 18.66 14.67
N THR A 224 -15.21 18.93 13.92
CA THR A 224 -16.58 19.02 14.49
C THR A 224 -16.97 17.69 15.19
N THR A 225 -16.49 16.56 14.65
CA THR A 225 -16.64 15.22 15.24
C THR A 225 -15.27 14.54 15.23
N PRO A 226 -14.47 14.72 16.30
CA PRO A 226 -13.19 14.03 16.41
C PRO A 226 -13.34 12.49 16.35
N PRO A 227 -12.33 11.76 15.88
CA PRO A 227 -12.36 10.30 15.90
C PRO A 227 -12.67 9.76 17.31
N SER A 228 -13.68 8.90 17.42
CA SER A 228 -14.04 8.26 18.69
C SER A 228 -13.02 7.21 19.14
N GLY A 229 -12.38 6.54 18.17
CA GLY A 229 -11.25 5.64 18.39
C GLY A 229 -9.94 6.38 18.16
N HIS A 230 -9.20 6.69 19.23
CA HIS A 230 -7.89 7.35 19.17
C HIS A 230 -6.91 6.82 20.23
N TYR A 231 -7.27 5.74 20.89
CA TYR A 231 -6.44 5.15 21.95
C TYR A 231 -5.04 4.81 21.42
N GLY A 232 -4.02 5.33 22.08
CA GLY A 232 -2.62 5.08 21.72
C GLY A 232 -2.20 5.55 20.32
N ALA A 233 -3.00 6.43 19.69
CA ALA A 233 -2.76 6.85 18.30
C ALA A 233 -1.35 7.38 18.08
N PHE A 234 -0.78 8.08 19.07
CA PHE A 234 0.56 8.67 19.04
C PHE A 234 1.51 8.10 20.10
N ARG A 235 1.16 6.99 20.71
CA ARG A 235 1.95 6.43 21.80
C ARG A 235 3.35 6.01 21.32
N ASN A 236 4.38 6.51 22.02
CA ASN A 236 5.80 6.33 21.69
C ASN A 236 6.19 6.86 20.29
N CYS A 237 5.40 7.77 19.70
CA CYS A 237 5.73 8.38 18.43
C CYS A 237 6.86 9.41 18.62
N GLY A 238 8.00 9.22 17.94
CA GLY A 238 9.11 10.17 17.93
C GLY A 238 9.92 10.26 19.24
N ILE A 239 9.79 9.31 20.16
CA ILE A 239 10.49 9.37 21.45
C ILE A 239 12.02 9.30 21.35
N ASP A 240 12.56 8.73 20.27
CA ASP A 240 14.00 8.62 20.04
C ASP A 240 14.60 9.85 19.36
N THR A 241 13.77 10.87 19.07
CA THR A 241 14.23 12.14 18.46
C THR A 241 13.90 13.33 19.35
N GLN A 242 14.71 14.38 19.29
CA GLN A 242 14.47 15.58 20.10
C GLN A 242 13.18 16.30 19.68
N ASN A 243 12.96 16.46 18.37
CA ASN A 243 11.78 17.16 17.84
C ASN A 243 10.51 16.35 18.04
N GLY A 244 10.55 15.04 17.79
CA GLY A 244 9.40 14.15 17.98
C GLY A 244 8.98 14.06 19.43
N SER A 245 9.93 13.98 20.37
CA SER A 245 9.64 14.04 21.81
C SER A 245 9.00 15.37 22.23
N ALA A 246 9.42 16.49 21.63
CA ALA A 246 8.84 17.80 21.88
C ALA A 246 7.39 17.87 21.34
N GLU A 247 7.12 17.35 20.13
CA GLU A 247 5.75 17.25 19.60
C GLU A 247 4.89 16.34 20.49
N LEU A 248 5.37 15.13 20.80
CA LEU A 248 4.65 14.16 21.62
C LEU A 248 4.27 14.73 22.99
N SER A 249 5.12 15.59 23.59
CA SER A 249 4.83 16.22 24.88
C SER A 249 3.56 17.10 24.85
N GLN A 250 3.22 17.65 23.71
CA GLN A 250 2.07 18.54 23.51
C GLN A 250 0.76 17.77 23.21
N ILE A 251 0.85 16.50 22.88
CA ILE A 251 -0.31 15.64 22.63
C ILE A 251 -0.84 15.15 23.99
N PRO A 252 -2.15 15.25 24.27
CA PRO A 252 -2.75 14.76 25.52
C PRO A 252 -2.59 13.25 25.74
N SER A 253 -2.68 12.84 27.01
CA SER A 253 -2.42 11.44 27.41
C SER A 253 -3.46 10.44 26.91
N ASP A 254 -4.68 10.87 26.66
CA ASP A 254 -5.77 10.05 26.12
C ASP A 254 -5.56 9.67 24.64
N TRP A 255 -4.67 10.37 23.93
CA TRP A 255 -4.23 10.06 22.58
C TRP A 255 -2.91 9.27 22.52
N LYS A 256 -2.29 9.05 23.69
CA LYS A 256 -0.97 8.38 23.81
C LYS A 256 -1.01 6.99 24.41
#